data_ad4ddcf6515f0250aacf22530a8f2eca
#
_entry.id   ad4ddcf6515f0250aacf22530a8f2eca
#
_cell.length_a   1.000
_cell.length_b   1.000
_cell.length_c   1.000
_cell.angle_alpha   90.00
_cell.angle_beta   90.00
_cell.angle_gamma   90.00
#
_symmetry.space_group_name_H-M   'P 1'
#
loop_
_entity.id
_entity.type
_entity.pdbx_description
1 polymer ?
#
loop_
_entity_poly.entity_id
_entity_poly.type
_entity_poly.pdbx_seq_one_letter_code
_entity_poly.pdbx_strand_id
1 'polypeptide(L)'
;VSSSVTTQLPLAPLGAGDLIDRAVRLYRRHLFVLIRTAAPPVIIVAAGWVLFSISIRQVFRTYESSDLLLNVLLLLVAIVVMVTGYLFILVVMGGATRTLVAHLLRNDPVTARATYNAVRARFWGLVGASLIMLFWIFAAVFVSSSGGQMIAFLTFIIAGGLSLIAPGWLSTIVMFIGMLLMTAVSLWLFFLIVGRIVYVPQVMLVEGRGVFDAVGRSFTLASGNVRRLMAMTLFTTFGILSAMLLLLFIIGFVGTASGINMRDTADWPVWYAVLYSTLGPLSSVLLTPVWMLGLSLLYVDERVRHEGYDIELMASQQLGELPDVNVISPLGTALHSMERKQPPPMPRPSGHVLNING
;
A
#
# COMPACT_ATOMS: atom_id res chain seq x y z
N VAL A 1 -11.49 -21.66 -36.49
CA VAL A 1 -11.99 -20.51 -35.68
C VAL A 1 -11.71 -20.88 -34.22
N SER A 2 -10.52 -20.59 -33.75
CA SER A 2 -10.17 -20.74 -32.32
C SER A 2 -10.79 -19.55 -31.58
N SER A 3 -11.91 -19.79 -30.91
CA SER A 3 -12.46 -18.88 -29.94
C SER A 3 -11.42 -18.70 -28.81
N SER A 4 -10.66 -17.61 -28.87
CA SER A 4 -9.90 -17.13 -27.71
C SER A 4 -10.94 -16.85 -26.63
N VAL A 5 -11.08 -17.79 -25.71
CA VAL A 5 -11.78 -17.56 -24.44
C VAL A 5 -10.98 -16.46 -23.75
N THR A 6 -11.37 -15.22 -23.97
CA THR A 6 -10.96 -14.09 -23.14
C THR A 6 -11.44 -14.43 -21.75
N THR A 7 -10.53 -14.90 -20.92
CA THR A 7 -10.72 -15.11 -19.49
C THR A 7 -10.91 -13.72 -18.88
N GLN A 8 -12.08 -13.11 -19.15
CA GLN A 8 -12.54 -11.95 -18.42
C GLN A 8 -12.68 -12.39 -16.98
N LEU A 9 -11.84 -11.85 -16.12
CA LEU A 9 -11.91 -12.08 -14.68
C LEU A 9 -13.32 -11.65 -14.23
N PRO A 10 -14.16 -12.57 -13.71
CA PRO A 10 -15.45 -12.14 -13.21
C PRO A 10 -15.21 -11.13 -12.10
N LEU A 11 -15.77 -9.93 -12.26
CA LEU A 11 -15.72 -8.85 -11.27
C LEU A 11 -16.72 -9.11 -10.12
N ALA A 12 -16.84 -10.38 -9.70
CA ALA A 12 -17.63 -10.75 -8.55
C ALA A 12 -16.92 -10.31 -7.26
N PRO A 13 -17.66 -9.93 -6.21
CA PRO A 13 -17.11 -9.56 -4.92
C PRO A 13 -16.16 -10.65 -4.37
N LEU A 14 -14.92 -10.27 -4.07
CA LEU A 14 -13.85 -11.18 -3.69
C LEU A 14 -13.78 -11.41 -2.17
N GLY A 15 -13.56 -12.66 -1.76
CA GLY A 15 -13.12 -12.97 -0.41
C GLY A 15 -11.66 -12.55 -0.15
N ALA A 16 -11.24 -12.49 1.12
CA ALA A 16 -9.85 -12.14 1.45
C ALA A 16 -8.84 -13.13 0.83
N GLY A 17 -9.14 -14.43 0.84
CA GLY A 17 -8.31 -15.47 0.21
C GLY A 17 -8.22 -15.32 -1.30
N ASP A 18 -9.36 -15.12 -1.96
CA ASP A 18 -9.42 -14.95 -3.41
C ASP A 18 -8.64 -13.72 -3.89
N LEU A 19 -8.66 -12.64 -3.08
CA LEU A 19 -7.91 -11.43 -3.34
C LEU A 19 -6.40 -11.68 -3.27
N ILE A 20 -5.94 -12.40 -2.25
CA ILE A 20 -4.54 -12.80 -2.09
C ILE A 20 -4.12 -13.69 -3.26
N ASP A 21 -4.90 -14.71 -3.60
CA ASP A 21 -4.61 -15.62 -4.71
C ASP A 21 -4.53 -14.90 -6.06
N ARG A 22 -5.42 -13.95 -6.30
CA ARG A 22 -5.37 -13.12 -7.53
C ARG A 22 -4.15 -12.23 -7.55
N ALA A 23 -3.81 -11.57 -6.42
CA ALA A 23 -2.62 -10.74 -6.32
C ALA A 23 -1.35 -11.56 -6.61
N VAL A 24 -1.22 -12.75 -6.02
CA VAL A 24 -0.08 -13.65 -6.23
C VAL A 24 -0.02 -14.15 -7.68
N ARG A 25 -1.14 -14.53 -8.30
CA ARG A 25 -1.18 -14.94 -9.71
C ARG A 25 -0.75 -13.81 -10.65
N LEU A 26 -1.25 -12.60 -10.45
CA LEU A 26 -0.85 -11.43 -11.24
C LEU A 26 0.63 -11.10 -11.03
N TYR A 27 1.11 -11.18 -9.78
CA TYR A 27 2.52 -11.00 -9.46
C TYR A 27 3.41 -11.99 -10.22
N ARG A 28 3.10 -13.28 -10.18
CA ARG A 28 3.88 -14.30 -10.90
C ARG A 28 3.89 -14.08 -12.41
N ARG A 29 2.78 -13.60 -12.97
CA ARG A 29 2.66 -13.32 -14.42
C ARG A 29 3.47 -12.09 -14.85
N HIS A 30 3.57 -11.07 -14.00
CA HIS A 30 4.22 -9.79 -14.33
C HIS A 30 5.42 -9.46 -13.40
N LEU A 31 6.06 -10.50 -12.84
CA LEU A 31 7.10 -10.42 -11.81
C LEU A 31 8.16 -9.34 -12.12
N PHE A 32 8.83 -9.45 -13.27
CA PHE A 32 9.95 -8.54 -13.59
C PHE A 32 9.51 -7.08 -13.75
N VAL A 33 8.34 -6.86 -14.34
CA VAL A 33 7.81 -5.50 -14.52
C VAL A 33 7.48 -4.87 -13.17
N LEU A 34 6.85 -5.63 -12.28
CA LEU A 34 6.44 -5.17 -10.96
C LEU A 34 7.64 -4.94 -10.04
N ILE A 35 8.64 -5.83 -10.07
CA ILE A 35 9.90 -5.61 -9.35
C ILE A 35 10.58 -4.34 -9.87
N ARG A 36 10.69 -4.16 -11.20
CA ARG A 36 11.28 -2.95 -11.78
C ARG A 36 10.52 -1.67 -11.41
N THR A 37 9.22 -1.78 -11.15
CA THR A 37 8.41 -0.65 -10.69
C THR A 37 8.64 -0.35 -9.21
N ALA A 38 8.75 -1.37 -8.36
CA ALA A 38 8.92 -1.21 -6.91
C ALA A 38 10.38 -0.98 -6.48
N ALA A 39 11.36 -1.44 -7.28
CA ALA A 39 12.77 -1.38 -6.89
C ALA A 39 13.31 0.04 -6.61
N PRO A 40 13.07 1.08 -7.44
CA PRO A 40 13.64 2.39 -7.18
C PRO A 40 13.25 2.97 -5.80
N PRO A 41 11.97 3.04 -5.41
CA PRO A 41 11.62 3.55 -4.08
C PRO A 41 12.15 2.66 -2.94
N VAL A 42 12.16 1.34 -3.11
CA VAL A 42 12.66 0.43 -2.08
C VAL A 42 14.17 0.54 -1.91
N ILE A 43 14.93 0.78 -3.00
CA ILE A 43 16.38 1.04 -2.93
C ILE A 43 16.66 2.33 -2.14
N ILE A 44 15.84 3.37 -2.29
CA ILE A 44 15.97 4.60 -1.49
C ILE A 44 15.75 4.30 -0.01
N VAL A 45 14.72 3.51 0.33
CA VAL A 45 14.48 3.06 1.71
C VAL A 45 15.66 2.24 2.23
N ALA A 46 16.21 1.34 1.41
CA ALA A 46 17.37 0.53 1.77
C ALA A 46 18.59 1.40 2.10
N ALA A 47 18.88 2.38 1.25
CA ALA A 47 19.97 3.34 1.50
C ALA A 47 19.75 4.11 2.81
N GLY A 48 18.51 4.55 3.07
CA GLY A 48 18.13 5.19 4.34
C GLY A 48 18.36 4.28 5.54
N TRP A 49 17.97 3.02 5.48
CA TRP A 49 18.20 2.03 6.55
C TRP A 49 19.67 1.74 6.79
N VAL A 50 20.49 1.64 5.74
CA VAL A 50 21.96 1.46 5.87
C VAL A 50 22.57 2.68 6.55
N LEU A 51 22.26 3.89 6.06
CA LEU A 51 22.74 5.13 6.68
C LEU A 51 22.31 5.24 8.15
N PHE A 52 21.04 4.93 8.44
CA PHE A 52 20.50 4.93 9.79
C PHE A 52 21.27 3.96 10.70
N SER A 53 21.48 2.71 10.26
CA SER A 53 22.18 1.69 11.04
C SER A 53 23.63 2.05 11.32
N ILE A 54 24.31 2.72 10.39
CA ILE A 54 25.68 3.19 10.58
C ILE A 54 25.70 4.38 11.55
N SER A 55 24.84 5.38 11.29
CA SER A 55 24.81 6.62 12.10
C SER A 55 24.43 6.35 13.55
N ILE A 56 23.41 5.53 13.80
CA ILE A 56 22.97 5.22 15.17
C ILE A 56 24.08 4.53 15.99
N ARG A 57 24.85 3.62 15.38
CA ARG A 57 25.99 2.97 16.03
C ARG A 57 27.08 3.98 16.37
N GLN A 58 27.37 4.93 15.47
CA GLN A 58 28.38 5.95 15.70
C GLN A 58 27.96 6.91 16.82
N VAL A 59 26.68 7.32 16.87
CA VAL A 59 26.16 8.15 17.96
C VAL A 59 26.36 7.50 19.32
N PHE A 60 26.10 6.20 19.45
CA PHE A 60 26.31 5.49 20.73
C PHE A 60 27.77 5.25 21.08
N ARG A 61 28.69 5.21 20.09
CA ARG A 61 30.11 5.02 20.33
C ARG A 61 30.86 6.32 20.65
N THR A 62 30.42 7.45 20.11
CA THR A 62 31.12 8.74 20.15
C THR A 62 30.49 9.75 21.11
N TYR A 63 29.89 9.26 22.21
CA TYR A 63 29.18 10.11 23.15
C TYR A 63 30.03 11.25 23.77
N GLU A 64 31.38 11.10 23.79
CA GLU A 64 32.31 12.07 24.36
C GLU A 64 33.18 12.81 23.31
N SER A 65 32.94 12.64 22.02
CA SER A 65 33.82 13.19 20.98
C SER A 65 33.24 14.39 20.25
N SER A 66 34.14 15.21 19.65
CA SER A 66 33.78 16.34 18.76
C SER A 66 32.89 15.93 17.56
N ASP A 67 32.85 14.64 17.24
CA ASP A 67 32.15 14.12 16.07
C ASP A 67 30.67 13.78 16.32
N LEU A 68 30.19 13.96 17.56
CA LEU A 68 28.80 13.70 17.92
C LEU A 68 27.83 14.49 17.04
N LEU A 69 28.11 15.77 16.80
CA LEU A 69 27.27 16.63 15.97
C LEU A 69 27.18 16.10 14.52
N LEU A 70 28.30 15.67 13.94
CA LEU A 70 28.34 15.09 12.60
C LEU A 70 27.51 13.80 12.53
N ASN A 71 27.63 12.92 13.52
CA ASN A 71 26.91 11.66 13.58
C ASN A 71 25.38 11.87 13.75
N VAL A 72 24.97 12.86 14.54
CA VAL A 72 23.56 13.26 14.68
C VAL A 72 23.05 13.84 13.37
N LEU A 73 23.83 14.67 12.67
CA LEU A 73 23.45 15.21 11.36
C LEU A 73 23.26 14.07 10.33
N LEU A 74 24.17 13.11 10.28
CA LEU A 74 24.06 11.93 9.41
C LEU A 74 22.82 11.10 9.76
N LEU A 75 22.48 10.97 11.04
CA LEU A 75 21.26 10.31 11.48
C LEU A 75 20.00 11.02 10.98
N LEU A 76 19.97 12.35 11.05
CA LEU A 76 18.87 13.14 10.49
C LEU A 76 18.75 12.97 8.96
N VAL A 77 19.87 13.00 8.25
CA VAL A 77 19.89 12.73 6.80
C VAL A 77 19.35 11.33 6.49
N ALA A 78 19.76 10.31 7.26
CA ALA A 78 19.26 8.95 7.09
C ALA A 78 17.73 8.86 7.26
N ILE A 79 17.18 9.53 8.27
CA ILE A 79 15.73 9.61 8.49
C ILE A 79 15.04 10.29 7.31
N VAL A 80 15.57 11.41 6.81
CA VAL A 80 15.01 12.12 5.64
C VAL A 80 15.00 11.23 4.40
N VAL A 81 16.10 10.53 4.12
CA VAL A 81 16.20 9.58 2.98
C VAL A 81 15.18 8.46 3.13
N MET A 82 15.06 7.89 4.32
CA MET A 82 14.10 6.81 4.60
C MET A 82 12.65 7.27 4.42
N VAL A 83 12.29 8.42 4.97
CA VAL A 83 10.94 9.02 4.82
C VAL A 83 10.65 9.30 3.35
N THR A 84 11.61 9.87 2.60
CA THR A 84 11.48 10.12 1.16
C THR A 84 11.23 8.83 0.39
N GLY A 85 11.92 7.75 0.73
CA GLY A 85 11.70 6.44 0.12
C GLY A 85 10.30 5.89 0.39
N TYR A 86 9.80 5.97 1.61
CA TYR A 86 8.42 5.56 1.95
C TYR A 86 7.37 6.40 1.23
N LEU A 87 7.55 7.72 1.17
CA LEU A 87 6.67 8.60 0.38
C LEU A 87 6.65 8.17 -1.08
N PHE A 88 7.80 7.82 -1.63
CA PHE A 88 7.90 7.40 -3.03
C PHE A 88 7.24 6.03 -3.29
N ILE A 89 7.25 5.11 -2.32
CA ILE A 89 6.48 3.85 -2.39
C ILE A 89 4.97 4.17 -2.51
N LEU A 90 4.44 5.07 -1.69
CA LEU A 90 3.03 5.46 -1.72
C LEU A 90 2.64 6.11 -3.06
N VAL A 91 3.50 6.98 -3.58
CA VAL A 91 3.32 7.64 -4.88
C VAL A 91 3.28 6.62 -6.02
N VAL A 92 4.24 5.70 -6.05
CA VAL A 92 4.35 4.65 -7.09
C VAL A 92 3.20 3.67 -7.00
N MET A 93 2.70 3.37 -5.80
CA MET A 93 1.53 2.52 -5.59
C MET A 93 0.29 3.03 -6.33
N GLY A 94 0.01 4.33 -6.28
CA GLY A 94 -1.09 4.93 -7.04
C GLY A 94 -0.92 4.72 -8.56
N GLY A 95 0.29 4.93 -9.08
CA GLY A 95 0.62 4.69 -10.50
C GLY A 95 0.45 3.22 -10.91
N ALA A 96 0.87 2.30 -10.05
CA ALA A 96 0.72 0.85 -10.28
C ALA A 96 -0.76 0.46 -10.32
N THR A 97 -1.61 1.05 -9.45
CA THR A 97 -3.06 0.81 -9.47
C THR A 97 -3.67 1.26 -10.79
N ARG A 98 -3.32 2.45 -11.28
CA ARG A 98 -3.84 2.96 -12.56
C ARG A 98 -3.49 2.04 -13.72
N THR A 99 -2.25 1.58 -13.80
CA THR A 99 -1.81 0.65 -14.87
C THR A 99 -2.47 -0.71 -14.74
N LEU A 100 -2.70 -1.20 -13.52
CA LEU A 100 -3.44 -2.44 -13.29
C LEU A 100 -4.91 -2.32 -13.71
N VAL A 101 -5.58 -1.24 -13.34
CA VAL A 101 -6.97 -0.97 -13.75
C VAL A 101 -7.06 -0.90 -15.27
N ALA A 102 -6.15 -0.20 -15.96
CA ALA A 102 -6.10 -0.16 -17.41
C ALA A 102 -5.88 -1.56 -18.02
N HIS A 103 -5.03 -2.40 -17.42
CA HIS A 103 -4.83 -3.78 -17.84
C HIS A 103 -6.10 -4.63 -17.67
N LEU A 104 -6.79 -4.51 -16.54
CA LEU A 104 -8.03 -5.26 -16.28
C LEU A 104 -9.17 -4.86 -17.21
N LEU A 105 -9.24 -3.59 -17.63
CA LEU A 105 -10.31 -3.06 -18.45
C LEU A 105 -10.05 -3.19 -19.96
N ARG A 106 -8.83 -2.85 -20.39
CA ARG A 106 -8.46 -2.73 -21.81
C ARG A 106 -7.46 -3.78 -22.27
N ASN A 107 -7.01 -4.64 -21.36
CA ASN A 107 -5.90 -5.56 -21.59
C ASN A 107 -4.59 -4.86 -22.02
N ASP A 108 -4.40 -3.60 -21.61
CA ASP A 108 -3.20 -2.82 -21.88
C ASP A 108 -1.98 -3.49 -21.24
N PRO A 109 -0.79 -3.43 -21.87
CA PRO A 109 0.40 -4.05 -21.32
C PRO A 109 0.83 -3.32 -20.02
N VAL A 110 1.00 -4.09 -18.93
CA VAL A 110 1.56 -3.56 -17.68
C VAL A 110 3.04 -3.25 -17.89
N THR A 111 3.41 -1.95 -17.85
CA THR A 111 4.79 -1.52 -18.02
C THR A 111 5.20 -0.55 -16.92
N ALA A 112 6.45 -0.67 -16.42
CA ALA A 112 6.97 0.27 -15.44
C ALA A 112 6.96 1.72 -15.95
N ARG A 113 7.25 1.92 -17.25
CA ARG A 113 7.24 3.24 -17.88
C ARG A 113 5.85 3.91 -17.82
N ALA A 114 4.79 3.14 -18.08
CA ALA A 114 3.41 3.66 -17.99
C ALA A 114 3.08 4.10 -16.55
N THR A 115 3.49 3.29 -15.55
CA THR A 115 3.34 3.63 -14.13
C THR A 115 4.03 4.94 -13.79
N TYR A 116 5.31 5.11 -14.14
CA TYR A 116 6.07 6.33 -13.85
C TYR A 116 5.57 7.55 -14.62
N ASN A 117 5.10 7.38 -15.85
CA ASN A 117 4.47 8.47 -16.62
C ASN A 117 3.16 8.93 -15.96
N ALA A 118 2.35 8.01 -15.46
CA ALA A 118 1.13 8.35 -14.72
C ALA A 118 1.44 9.11 -13.43
N VAL A 119 2.48 8.71 -12.71
CA VAL A 119 2.96 9.39 -11.50
C VAL A 119 3.46 10.79 -11.84
N ARG A 120 4.29 10.95 -12.90
CA ARG A 120 4.88 12.24 -13.30
C ARG A 120 3.80 13.26 -13.64
N ALA A 121 2.70 12.84 -14.27
CA ALA A 121 1.61 13.73 -14.67
C ALA A 121 0.94 14.47 -13.47
N ARG A 122 0.97 13.87 -12.26
CA ARG A 122 0.35 14.43 -11.04
C ARG A 122 1.29 14.40 -9.83
N PHE A 123 2.59 14.49 -10.08
CA PHE A 123 3.63 14.27 -9.07
C PHE A 123 3.41 15.10 -7.79
N TRP A 124 3.25 16.41 -7.89
CA TRP A 124 3.09 17.27 -6.72
C TRP A 124 1.82 16.98 -5.91
N GLY A 125 0.73 16.68 -6.59
CA GLY A 125 -0.51 16.25 -5.91
C GLY A 125 -0.32 14.95 -5.14
N LEU A 126 0.36 13.96 -5.75
CA LEU A 126 0.66 12.69 -5.11
C LEU A 126 1.63 12.84 -3.93
N VAL A 127 2.63 13.70 -4.03
CA VAL A 127 3.53 14.00 -2.91
C VAL A 127 2.74 14.62 -1.75
N GLY A 128 1.87 15.60 -2.02
CA GLY A 128 0.99 16.19 -1.00
C GLY A 128 0.07 15.16 -0.35
N ALA A 129 -0.55 14.30 -1.15
CA ALA A 129 -1.38 13.20 -0.63
C ALA A 129 -0.58 12.20 0.21
N SER A 130 0.63 11.85 -0.24
CA SER A 130 1.51 10.94 0.49
C SER A 130 2.00 11.51 1.82
N LEU A 131 2.22 12.83 1.90
CA LEU A 131 2.52 13.51 3.17
C LEU A 131 1.35 13.44 4.15
N ILE A 132 0.12 13.68 3.67
CA ILE A 132 -1.09 13.53 4.48
C ILE A 132 -1.24 12.08 4.96
N MET A 133 -1.02 11.10 4.08
CA MET A 133 -1.05 9.68 4.43
C MET A 133 0.02 9.33 5.47
N LEU A 134 1.25 9.84 5.31
CA LEU A 134 2.33 9.58 6.26
C LEU A 134 2.00 10.14 7.64
N PHE A 135 1.50 11.37 7.70
CA PHE A 135 1.03 11.98 8.96
C PHE A 135 -0.08 11.14 9.60
N TRP A 136 -1.04 10.66 8.80
CA TRP A 136 -2.14 9.82 9.27
C TRP A 136 -1.66 8.45 9.76
N ILE A 137 -0.71 7.83 9.05
CA ILE A 137 -0.08 6.57 9.48
C ILE A 137 0.66 6.78 10.81
N PHE A 138 1.39 7.89 10.95
CA PHE A 138 2.05 8.24 12.22
C PHE A 138 1.03 8.40 13.36
N ALA A 139 -0.07 9.13 13.12
CA ALA A 139 -1.15 9.25 14.08
C ALA A 139 -1.78 7.88 14.43
N ALA A 140 -1.96 7.01 13.42
CA ALA A 140 -2.46 5.66 13.64
C ALA A 140 -1.52 4.81 14.50
N VAL A 141 -0.21 4.87 14.25
CA VAL A 141 0.81 4.19 15.08
C VAL A 141 0.77 4.74 16.50
N PHE A 142 0.70 6.05 16.67
CA PHE A 142 0.65 6.68 17.99
C PHE A 142 -0.60 6.27 18.78
N VAL A 143 -1.78 6.33 18.18
CA VAL A 143 -3.05 5.96 18.83
C VAL A 143 -3.09 4.46 19.14
N SER A 144 -2.66 3.61 18.19
CA SER A 144 -2.68 2.17 18.39
C SER A 144 -1.66 1.71 19.44
N SER A 145 -0.46 2.31 19.47
CA SER A 145 0.54 2.01 20.50
C SER A 145 0.10 2.50 21.90
N SER A 146 -0.51 3.69 21.97
CA SER A 146 -1.05 4.22 23.25
C SER A 146 -2.17 3.34 23.79
N GLY A 147 -3.09 2.88 22.91
CA GLY A 147 -4.15 1.94 23.28
C GLY A 147 -3.58 0.59 23.75
N GLY A 148 -2.56 0.09 23.08
CA GLY A 148 -1.86 -1.14 23.48
C GLY A 148 -1.13 -0.99 24.81
N GLN A 149 -0.42 0.12 25.03
CA GLN A 149 0.28 0.40 26.30
C GLN A 149 -0.69 0.47 27.48
N MET A 150 -1.89 1.02 27.29
CA MET A 150 -2.92 1.06 28.32
C MET A 150 -3.32 -0.35 28.75
N ILE A 151 -3.51 -1.29 27.80
CA ILE A 151 -3.79 -2.69 28.08
C ILE A 151 -2.61 -3.35 28.80
N ALA A 152 -1.38 -3.09 28.34
CA ALA A 152 -0.18 -3.63 28.98
C ALA A 152 -0.06 -3.15 30.44
N PHE A 153 -0.33 -1.87 30.70
CA PHE A 153 -0.31 -1.31 32.04
C PHE A 153 -1.34 -1.95 32.96
N LEU A 154 -2.59 -2.09 32.50
CA LEU A 154 -3.65 -2.77 33.27
C LEU A 154 -3.27 -4.24 33.54
N THR A 155 -2.73 -4.94 32.53
CA THR A 155 -2.28 -6.32 32.68
C THR A 155 -1.17 -6.45 33.72
N PHE A 156 -0.21 -5.51 33.69
CA PHE A 156 0.89 -5.48 34.66
C PHE A 156 0.38 -5.30 36.11
N ILE A 157 -0.58 -4.39 36.32
CA ILE A 157 -1.19 -4.19 37.65
C ILE A 157 -1.89 -5.47 38.12
N ILE A 158 -2.71 -6.08 37.26
CA ILE A 158 -3.45 -7.31 37.59
C ILE A 158 -2.48 -8.47 37.90
N ALA A 159 -1.48 -8.69 37.04
CA ALA A 159 -0.49 -9.73 37.23
C ALA A 159 0.39 -9.50 38.48
N GLY A 160 0.75 -8.24 38.76
CA GLY A 160 1.48 -7.85 39.95
C GLY A 160 0.69 -8.08 41.25
N GLY A 161 -0.59 -7.67 41.26
CA GLY A 161 -1.47 -7.96 42.38
C GLY A 161 -1.69 -9.47 42.59
N LEU A 162 -1.85 -10.22 41.51
CA LEU A 162 -2.04 -11.65 41.55
C LEU A 162 -0.81 -12.40 42.07
N SER A 163 0.39 -11.93 41.76
CA SER A 163 1.66 -12.53 42.22
C SER A 163 1.84 -12.49 43.76
N LEU A 164 1.10 -11.60 44.45
CA LEU A 164 1.14 -11.48 45.89
C LEU A 164 0.26 -12.54 46.63
N ILE A 165 -0.76 -13.07 45.95
CA ILE A 165 -1.77 -13.92 46.54
C ILE A 165 -1.92 -15.29 45.87
N ALA A 166 -1.33 -15.50 44.71
CA ALA A 166 -1.49 -16.70 43.89
C ALA A 166 -0.13 -17.26 43.43
N PRO A 167 -0.09 -18.53 42.99
CA PRO A 167 1.12 -19.15 42.42
C PRO A 167 1.63 -18.36 41.22
N GLY A 168 2.95 -18.20 41.07
CA GLY A 168 3.59 -17.34 40.01
C GLY A 168 3.24 -17.74 38.57
N TRP A 169 2.89 -19.01 38.32
CA TRP A 169 2.44 -19.44 36.99
C TRP A 169 1.15 -18.75 36.52
N LEU A 170 0.25 -18.40 37.47
CA LEU A 170 -1.01 -17.72 37.17
C LEU A 170 -0.76 -16.28 36.70
N SER A 171 0.14 -15.55 37.35
CA SER A 171 0.56 -14.21 36.91
C SER A 171 1.22 -14.23 35.52
N THR A 172 2.02 -15.29 35.22
CA THR A 172 2.63 -15.50 33.89
C THR A 172 1.56 -15.71 32.80
N ILE A 173 0.53 -16.50 33.07
CA ILE A 173 -0.61 -16.70 32.15
C ILE A 173 -1.33 -15.36 31.89
N VAL A 174 -1.61 -14.58 32.94
CA VAL A 174 -2.26 -13.27 32.81
C VAL A 174 -1.41 -12.34 31.96
N MET A 175 -0.09 -12.31 32.15
CA MET A 175 0.82 -11.52 31.33
C MET A 175 0.80 -11.95 29.85
N PHE A 176 0.80 -13.27 29.60
CA PHE A 176 0.73 -13.80 28.24
C PHE A 176 -0.58 -13.45 27.53
N ILE A 177 -1.71 -13.61 28.21
CA ILE A 177 -3.04 -13.23 27.67
C ILE A 177 -3.09 -11.72 27.41
N GLY A 178 -2.59 -10.91 28.34
CA GLY A 178 -2.53 -9.47 28.19
C GLY A 178 -1.67 -9.04 27.00
N MET A 179 -0.53 -9.69 26.78
CA MET A 179 0.31 -9.43 25.61
C MET A 179 -0.41 -9.77 24.30
N LEU A 180 -1.13 -10.87 24.24
CA LEU A 180 -1.94 -11.24 23.06
C LEU A 180 -3.05 -10.21 22.82
N LEU A 181 -3.75 -9.80 23.89
CA LEU A 181 -4.82 -8.81 23.80
C LEU A 181 -4.29 -7.44 23.38
N MET A 182 -3.18 -6.98 23.97
CA MET A 182 -2.46 -5.76 23.59
C MET A 182 -2.15 -5.79 22.10
N THR A 183 -1.54 -6.88 21.60
CA THR A 183 -1.17 -7.00 20.19
C THR A 183 -2.39 -6.98 19.28
N ALA A 184 -3.43 -7.75 19.61
CA ALA A 184 -4.66 -7.81 18.82
C ALA A 184 -5.39 -6.47 18.75
N VAL A 185 -5.52 -5.76 19.87
CA VAL A 185 -6.19 -4.46 19.91
C VAL A 185 -5.35 -3.39 19.19
N SER A 186 -4.03 -3.38 19.39
CA SER A 186 -3.14 -2.43 18.68
C SER A 186 -3.20 -2.63 17.17
N LEU A 187 -3.15 -3.87 16.68
CA LEU A 187 -3.29 -4.18 15.26
C LEU A 187 -4.67 -3.76 14.73
N TRP A 188 -5.73 -4.08 15.46
CA TRP A 188 -7.09 -3.74 15.05
C TRP A 188 -7.28 -2.22 14.95
N LEU A 189 -6.85 -1.46 15.95
CA LEU A 189 -6.91 0.01 15.95
C LEU A 189 -6.08 0.60 14.80
N PHE A 190 -4.86 0.08 14.58
CA PHE A 190 -4.01 0.53 13.49
C PHE A 190 -4.71 0.37 12.14
N PHE A 191 -5.22 -0.82 11.82
CA PHE A 191 -5.90 -1.07 10.55
C PHE A 191 -7.23 -0.33 10.42
N LEU A 192 -7.94 -0.08 11.53
CA LEU A 192 -9.16 0.70 11.53
C LEU A 192 -8.89 2.16 11.13
N ILE A 193 -7.77 2.72 11.59
CA ILE A 193 -7.40 4.11 11.30
C ILE A 193 -6.77 4.21 9.91
N VAL A 194 -5.76 3.39 9.60
CA VAL A 194 -5.06 3.41 8.30
C VAL A 194 -5.98 3.02 7.16
N GLY A 195 -6.90 2.09 7.38
CA GLY A 195 -7.86 1.66 6.37
C GLY A 195 -8.65 2.81 5.76
N ARG A 196 -8.90 3.88 6.52
CA ARG A 196 -9.66 5.05 6.06
C ARG A 196 -9.00 5.83 4.93
N ILE A 197 -7.66 5.82 4.86
CA ILE A 197 -6.89 6.64 3.91
C ILE A 197 -6.11 5.82 2.88
N VAL A 198 -6.19 4.50 2.95
CA VAL A 198 -5.34 3.61 2.14
C VAL A 198 -5.56 3.77 0.63
N TYR A 199 -6.75 4.24 0.21
CA TYR A 199 -7.10 4.38 -1.20
C TYR A 199 -6.82 5.76 -1.80
N VAL A 200 -6.27 6.71 -1.03
CA VAL A 200 -6.03 8.09 -1.51
C VAL A 200 -5.22 8.14 -2.81
N PRO A 201 -4.06 7.46 -2.95
CA PRO A 201 -3.28 7.50 -4.20
C PRO A 201 -4.03 6.87 -5.38
N GLN A 202 -4.81 5.81 -5.12
CA GLN A 202 -5.62 5.12 -6.13
C GLN A 202 -6.73 6.03 -6.66
N VAL A 203 -7.50 6.65 -5.75
CA VAL A 203 -8.56 7.60 -6.10
C VAL A 203 -8.02 8.77 -6.92
N MET A 204 -6.87 9.33 -6.51
CA MET A 204 -6.26 10.46 -7.24
C MET A 204 -5.89 10.11 -8.68
N LEU A 205 -5.35 8.92 -8.92
CA LEU A 205 -4.85 8.54 -10.24
C LEU A 205 -5.89 7.83 -11.11
N VAL A 206 -6.84 7.12 -10.52
CA VAL A 206 -7.91 6.43 -11.25
C VAL A 206 -9.10 7.36 -11.48
N GLU A 207 -9.57 8.06 -10.43
CA GLU A 207 -10.73 8.94 -10.50
C GLU A 207 -10.37 10.40 -10.87
N GLY A 208 -9.09 10.75 -10.91
CA GLY A 208 -8.67 12.09 -11.30
C GLY A 208 -8.93 13.19 -10.27
N ARG A 209 -9.31 12.86 -9.02
CA ARG A 209 -9.71 13.80 -7.98
C ARG A 209 -8.54 14.60 -7.40
N GLY A 210 -8.86 15.74 -6.79
CA GLY A 210 -7.92 16.53 -5.98
C GLY A 210 -7.56 15.80 -4.67
N VAL A 211 -6.53 16.29 -3.96
CA VAL A 211 -6.00 15.63 -2.74
C VAL A 211 -7.07 15.50 -1.66
N PHE A 212 -7.77 16.57 -1.30
CA PHE A 212 -8.78 16.57 -0.23
C PHE A 212 -10.02 15.77 -0.60
N ASP A 213 -10.46 15.87 -1.87
CA ASP A 213 -11.58 15.06 -2.38
C ASP A 213 -11.23 13.58 -2.38
N ALA A 214 -9.98 13.23 -2.71
CA ALA A 214 -9.49 11.86 -2.66
C ALA A 214 -9.46 11.30 -1.23
N VAL A 215 -9.11 12.12 -0.24
CA VAL A 215 -9.19 11.74 1.18
C VAL A 215 -10.64 11.46 1.57
N GLY A 216 -11.57 12.38 1.32
CA GLY A 216 -12.99 12.18 1.60
C GLY A 216 -13.55 10.92 0.91
N ARG A 217 -13.18 10.72 -0.34
CA ARG A 217 -13.56 9.55 -1.13
C ARG A 217 -13.01 8.25 -0.57
N SER A 218 -11.74 8.25 -0.12
CA SER A 218 -11.12 7.09 0.51
C SER A 218 -11.87 6.68 1.78
N PHE A 219 -12.33 7.62 2.59
CA PHE A 219 -13.14 7.36 3.78
C PHE A 219 -14.46 6.66 3.44
N THR A 220 -15.14 7.07 2.37
CA THR A 220 -16.41 6.43 1.96
C THR A 220 -16.20 5.02 1.43
N LEU A 221 -15.16 4.78 0.60
CA LEU A 221 -14.83 3.48 0.06
C LEU A 221 -14.30 2.49 1.11
N ALA A 222 -13.68 3.00 2.19
CA ALA A 222 -13.03 2.17 3.19
C ALA A 222 -14.00 1.51 4.19
N SER A 223 -15.32 1.76 4.09
CA SER A 223 -16.29 1.21 5.02
C SER A 223 -16.37 -0.32 4.90
N GLY A 224 -16.11 -1.04 6.00
CA GLY A 224 -16.25 -2.52 6.07
C GLY A 224 -15.04 -3.34 5.58
N ASN A 225 -13.97 -2.73 5.09
CA ASN A 225 -12.83 -3.43 4.46
C ASN A 225 -11.70 -3.85 5.43
N VAL A 226 -11.76 -3.46 6.70
CA VAL A 226 -10.67 -3.63 7.68
C VAL A 226 -10.13 -5.07 7.72
N ARG A 227 -10.99 -6.08 7.72
CA ARG A 227 -10.58 -7.49 7.77
C ARG A 227 -9.78 -7.91 6.53
N ARG A 228 -10.20 -7.47 5.35
CA ARG A 228 -9.55 -7.82 4.07
C ARG A 228 -8.22 -7.09 3.92
N LEU A 229 -8.18 -5.81 4.30
CA LEU A 229 -6.96 -5.02 4.36
C LEU A 229 -5.95 -5.64 5.33
N MET A 230 -6.41 -6.01 6.54
CA MET A 230 -5.58 -6.66 7.54
C MET A 230 -5.03 -7.99 7.04
N ALA A 231 -5.89 -8.85 6.46
CA ALA A 231 -5.46 -10.15 5.93
C ALA A 231 -4.40 -9.99 4.83
N MET A 232 -4.60 -9.06 3.87
CA MET A 232 -3.65 -8.81 2.79
C MET A 232 -2.32 -8.26 3.30
N THR A 233 -2.38 -7.29 4.22
CA THR A 233 -1.17 -6.68 4.77
C THR A 233 -0.40 -7.66 5.65
N LEU A 234 -1.08 -8.43 6.51
CA LEU A 234 -0.44 -9.46 7.32
C LEU A 234 0.18 -10.55 6.46
N PHE A 235 -0.52 -11.04 5.43
CA PHE A 235 0.04 -12.02 4.49
C PHE A 235 1.36 -11.52 3.88
N THR A 236 1.38 -10.30 3.37
CA THR A 236 2.58 -9.72 2.76
C THR A 236 3.68 -9.50 3.80
N THR A 237 3.32 -9.03 5.00
CA THR A 237 4.28 -8.80 6.10
C THR A 237 4.90 -10.12 6.56
N PHE A 238 4.11 -11.16 6.76
CA PHE A 238 4.64 -12.48 7.11
C PHE A 238 5.53 -13.05 6.00
N GLY A 239 5.17 -12.83 4.72
CA GLY A 239 6.02 -13.20 3.59
C GLY A 239 7.38 -12.48 3.62
N ILE A 240 7.39 -11.16 3.84
CA ILE A 240 8.62 -10.36 3.96
C ILE A 240 9.46 -10.83 5.15
N LEU A 241 8.83 -11.03 6.31
CA LEU A 241 9.52 -11.50 7.52
C LEU A 241 10.11 -12.89 7.34
N SER A 242 9.37 -13.83 6.74
CA SER A 242 9.89 -15.18 6.50
C SER A 242 11.06 -15.19 5.52
N ALA A 243 11.01 -14.39 4.45
CA ALA A 243 12.12 -14.22 3.52
C ALA A 243 13.33 -13.57 4.21
N MET A 244 13.08 -12.54 5.03
CA MET A 244 14.13 -11.87 5.81
C MET A 244 14.79 -12.84 6.81
N LEU A 245 14.00 -13.61 7.56
CA LEU A 245 14.52 -14.56 8.54
C LEU A 245 15.35 -15.68 7.88
N LEU A 246 14.93 -16.16 6.71
CA LEU A 246 15.69 -17.13 5.93
C LEU A 246 17.07 -16.57 5.54
N LEU A 247 17.10 -15.34 5.03
CA LEU A 247 18.35 -14.67 4.66
C LEU A 247 19.22 -14.38 5.88
N LEU A 248 18.61 -13.94 6.99
CA LEU A 248 19.32 -13.71 8.27
C LEU A 248 19.94 -15.00 8.81
N PHE A 249 19.24 -16.13 8.69
CA PHE A 249 19.77 -17.44 9.11
C PHE A 249 21.03 -17.80 8.31
N ILE A 250 20.98 -17.65 6.97
CA ILE A 250 22.11 -17.93 6.08
C ILE A 250 23.30 -17.04 6.43
N ILE A 251 23.08 -15.72 6.53
CA ILE A 251 24.16 -14.76 6.82
C ILE A 251 24.68 -14.89 8.25
N GLY A 252 23.78 -15.18 9.21
CA GLY A 252 24.19 -15.48 10.58
C GLY A 252 25.10 -16.70 10.66
N PHE A 253 24.78 -17.76 9.91
CA PHE A 253 25.63 -18.94 9.82
C PHE A 253 27.00 -18.62 9.22
N VAL A 254 27.05 -17.86 8.11
CA VAL A 254 28.31 -17.42 7.50
C VAL A 254 29.10 -16.54 8.45
N GLY A 255 28.46 -15.62 9.17
CA GLY A 255 29.08 -14.75 10.15
C GLY A 255 29.74 -15.53 11.30
N THR A 256 29.01 -16.49 11.89
CA THR A 256 29.58 -17.35 12.97
C THR A 256 30.72 -18.22 12.45
N ALA A 257 30.58 -18.77 11.24
CA ALA A 257 31.66 -19.55 10.60
C ALA A 257 32.90 -18.70 10.30
N SER A 258 32.73 -17.40 10.07
CA SER A 258 33.85 -16.44 9.88
C SER A 258 34.39 -15.86 11.19
N GLY A 259 33.97 -16.37 12.36
CA GLY A 259 34.44 -15.92 13.66
C GLY A 259 33.84 -14.59 14.14
N ILE A 260 32.78 -14.08 13.51
CA ILE A 260 32.13 -12.85 13.94
C ILE A 260 31.28 -13.12 15.18
N ASN A 261 31.50 -12.34 16.24
CA ASN A 261 30.68 -12.42 17.45
C ASN A 261 29.29 -11.84 17.23
N MET A 262 28.26 -12.71 17.18
CA MET A 262 26.87 -12.28 16.94
C MET A 262 26.26 -11.54 18.13
N ARG A 263 26.83 -11.66 19.34
CA ARG A 263 26.32 -11.02 20.56
C ARG A 263 26.63 -9.53 20.62
N ASP A 264 27.77 -9.15 20.06
CA ASP A 264 28.24 -7.76 20.07
C ASP A 264 28.19 -7.19 18.66
N THR A 265 27.07 -6.50 18.36
CA THR A 265 26.88 -5.86 17.05
C THR A 265 27.80 -4.66 16.83
N ALA A 266 28.42 -4.13 17.93
CA ALA A 266 29.34 -3.01 17.84
C ALA A 266 30.66 -3.42 17.19
N ASP A 267 31.11 -4.65 17.39
CA ASP A 267 32.38 -5.17 16.86
C ASP A 267 32.25 -5.77 15.45
N TRP A 268 31.06 -5.71 14.85
CA TRP A 268 30.89 -6.24 13.51
C TRP A 268 31.71 -5.47 12.47
N PRO A 269 32.43 -6.18 11.57
CA PRO A 269 33.06 -5.56 10.41
C PRO A 269 32.01 -4.75 9.60
N VAL A 270 32.46 -3.62 9.06
CA VAL A 270 31.54 -2.70 8.32
C VAL A 270 30.81 -3.43 7.19
N TRP A 271 31.51 -4.28 6.44
CA TRP A 271 30.91 -5.04 5.34
C TRP A 271 29.77 -5.95 5.82
N TYR A 272 29.94 -6.60 6.97
CA TYR A 272 28.92 -7.49 7.54
C TYR A 272 27.71 -6.69 8.06
N ALA A 273 27.97 -5.58 8.72
CA ALA A 273 26.93 -4.67 9.20
C ALA A 273 26.08 -4.10 8.06
N VAL A 274 26.72 -3.71 6.94
CA VAL A 274 26.02 -3.24 5.72
C VAL A 274 25.22 -4.37 5.10
N LEU A 275 25.80 -5.55 4.94
CA LEU A 275 25.10 -6.72 4.40
C LEU A 275 23.85 -7.06 5.24
N TYR A 276 24.02 -7.12 6.55
CA TYR A 276 22.92 -7.41 7.49
C TYR A 276 21.80 -6.37 7.42
N SER A 277 22.13 -5.07 7.36
CA SER A 277 21.15 -3.98 7.30
C SER A 277 20.40 -3.89 5.96
N THR A 278 20.95 -4.46 4.87
CA THR A 278 20.27 -4.49 3.55
C THR A 278 19.27 -5.63 3.39
N LEU A 279 19.27 -6.64 4.28
CA LEU A 279 18.42 -7.82 4.13
C LEU A 279 16.93 -7.52 4.21
N GLY A 280 16.50 -6.68 5.14
CA GLY A 280 15.12 -6.28 5.27
C GLY A 280 14.59 -5.60 4.00
N PRO A 281 15.22 -4.52 3.53
CA PRO A 281 14.88 -3.88 2.27
C PRO A 281 14.94 -4.83 1.06
N LEU A 282 15.95 -5.68 0.96
CA LEU A 282 16.07 -6.64 -0.15
C LEU A 282 14.87 -7.60 -0.20
N SER A 283 14.47 -8.13 0.97
CA SER A 283 13.29 -8.98 1.09
C SER A 283 12.00 -8.23 0.70
N SER A 284 11.92 -6.94 1.02
CA SER A 284 10.76 -6.12 0.70
C SER A 284 10.65 -5.80 -0.80
N VAL A 285 11.76 -5.69 -1.55
CA VAL A 285 11.72 -5.49 -3.02
C VAL A 285 10.89 -6.57 -3.70
N LEU A 286 11.03 -7.82 -3.25
CA LEU A 286 10.33 -8.95 -3.85
C LEU A 286 8.83 -8.96 -3.53
N LEU A 287 8.45 -8.59 -2.32
CA LEU A 287 7.07 -8.79 -1.85
C LEU A 287 6.22 -7.51 -1.80
N THR A 288 6.83 -6.32 -1.80
CA THR A 288 6.11 -5.04 -1.90
C THR A 288 5.16 -4.98 -3.11
N PRO A 289 5.53 -5.48 -4.31
CA PRO A 289 4.61 -5.50 -5.44
C PRO A 289 3.35 -6.35 -5.20
N VAL A 290 3.42 -7.42 -4.41
CA VAL A 290 2.26 -8.23 -4.04
C VAL A 290 1.27 -7.41 -3.22
N TRP A 291 1.79 -6.62 -2.27
CA TRP A 291 0.97 -5.71 -1.47
C TRP A 291 0.35 -4.59 -2.32
N MET A 292 1.13 -4.00 -3.25
CA MET A 292 0.62 -2.99 -4.19
C MET A 292 -0.52 -3.53 -5.06
N LEU A 293 -0.36 -4.75 -5.61
CA LEU A 293 -1.41 -5.42 -6.39
C LEU A 293 -2.63 -5.74 -5.53
N GLY A 294 -2.42 -6.25 -4.33
CA GLY A 294 -3.50 -6.57 -3.40
C GLY A 294 -4.35 -5.35 -3.04
N LEU A 295 -3.71 -4.22 -2.75
CA LEU A 295 -4.41 -2.96 -2.50
C LEU A 295 -5.14 -2.43 -3.74
N SER A 296 -4.55 -2.61 -4.93
CA SER A 296 -5.19 -2.23 -6.18
C SER A 296 -6.44 -3.05 -6.47
N LEU A 297 -6.36 -4.37 -6.24
CA LEU A 297 -7.51 -5.27 -6.37
C LEU A 297 -8.57 -4.98 -5.32
N LEU A 298 -8.15 -4.70 -4.08
CA LEU A 298 -9.07 -4.34 -3.00
C LEU A 298 -9.82 -3.04 -3.32
N TYR A 299 -9.14 -2.03 -3.88
CA TYR A 299 -9.77 -0.79 -4.34
C TYR A 299 -10.83 -1.05 -5.41
N VAL A 300 -10.54 -1.90 -6.41
CA VAL A 300 -11.49 -2.26 -7.46
C VAL A 300 -12.68 -3.03 -6.86
N ASP A 301 -12.43 -3.98 -5.96
CA ASP A 301 -13.46 -4.76 -5.28
C ASP A 301 -14.39 -3.88 -4.43
N GLU A 302 -13.84 -2.87 -3.74
CA GLU A 302 -14.67 -1.90 -2.98
C GLU A 302 -15.55 -1.06 -3.91
N ARG A 303 -15.06 -0.66 -5.07
CA ARG A 303 -15.88 0.05 -6.06
C ARG A 303 -16.98 -0.84 -6.62
N VAL A 304 -16.70 -2.12 -6.87
CA VAL A 304 -17.73 -3.09 -7.29
C VAL A 304 -18.82 -3.20 -6.24
N ARG A 305 -18.44 -3.32 -4.96
CA ARG A 305 -19.40 -3.50 -3.86
C ARG A 305 -20.25 -2.28 -3.56
N HIS A 306 -19.67 -1.10 -3.61
CA HIS A 306 -20.35 0.14 -3.20
C HIS A 306 -21.02 0.88 -4.34
N GLU A 307 -20.57 0.67 -5.57
CA GLU A 307 -20.98 1.48 -6.72
C GLU A 307 -21.54 0.67 -7.89
N GLY A 308 -21.52 -0.68 -7.80
CA GLY A 308 -21.92 -1.51 -8.93
C GLY A 308 -21.05 -1.29 -10.18
N TYR A 309 -19.76 -1.05 -9.96
CA TYR A 309 -18.80 -0.76 -11.04
C TYR A 309 -18.71 -1.87 -12.09
N ASP A 310 -19.02 -3.10 -11.72
CA ASP A 310 -19.16 -4.24 -12.62
C ASP A 310 -20.31 -4.05 -13.63
N ILE A 311 -21.44 -3.50 -13.19
CA ILE A 311 -22.61 -3.20 -14.03
C ILE A 311 -22.27 -2.07 -15.02
N GLU A 312 -21.58 -1.02 -14.55
CA GLU A 312 -21.12 0.08 -15.38
C GLU A 312 -20.17 -0.41 -16.48
N LEU A 313 -19.23 -1.29 -16.13
CA LEU A 313 -18.30 -1.90 -17.08
C LEU A 313 -19.00 -2.79 -18.10
N MET A 314 -19.93 -3.64 -17.67
CA MET A 314 -20.71 -4.46 -18.59
C MET A 314 -21.56 -3.61 -19.54
N ALA A 315 -22.19 -2.57 -19.03
CA ALA A 315 -22.98 -1.65 -19.84
C ALA A 315 -22.10 -0.93 -20.88
N SER A 316 -20.94 -0.43 -20.50
CA SER A 316 -20.01 0.26 -21.40
C SER A 316 -19.44 -0.68 -22.48
N GLN A 317 -19.16 -1.95 -22.15
CA GLN A 317 -18.71 -2.96 -23.12
C GLN A 317 -19.79 -3.30 -24.15
N GLN A 318 -21.05 -3.45 -23.71
CA GLN A 318 -22.17 -3.73 -24.62
C GLN A 318 -22.52 -2.54 -25.52
N LEU A 319 -22.34 -1.33 -25.02
CA LEU A 319 -22.59 -0.08 -25.75
C LEU A 319 -21.40 0.34 -26.64
N GLY A 320 -20.27 -0.37 -26.60
CA GLY A 320 -19.04 -0.04 -27.34
C GLY A 320 -18.28 1.16 -26.79
N GLU A 321 -18.68 1.69 -25.66
CA GLU A 321 -18.01 2.79 -24.96
C GLU A 321 -17.33 2.24 -23.71
N LEU A 322 -16.00 2.18 -23.73
CA LEU A 322 -15.22 1.89 -22.53
C LEU A 322 -15.18 3.15 -21.65
N PRO A 323 -15.45 3.04 -20.34
CA PRO A 323 -15.33 4.19 -19.46
C PRO A 323 -13.92 4.73 -19.51
N ASP A 324 -13.80 6.04 -19.72
CA ASP A 324 -12.50 6.69 -19.64
C ASP A 324 -11.96 6.53 -18.21
N VAL A 325 -10.73 6.11 -18.05
CA VAL A 325 -10.10 5.90 -16.72
C VAL A 325 -10.07 7.21 -15.90
N ASN A 326 -10.40 8.32 -16.55
CA ASN A 326 -10.53 9.66 -15.95
C ASN A 326 -11.98 10.02 -15.54
N VAL A 327 -12.95 9.13 -15.71
CA VAL A 327 -14.36 9.45 -15.38
C VAL A 327 -14.54 9.54 -13.86
N ILE A 328 -15.04 10.68 -13.46
CA ILE A 328 -15.13 11.13 -12.06
C ILE A 328 -16.29 10.47 -11.30
N SER A 329 -17.33 9.98 -12.01
CA SER A 329 -18.45 9.27 -11.39
C SER A 329 -19.16 8.33 -12.39
N PRO A 330 -19.78 7.23 -11.90
CA PRO A 330 -20.61 6.32 -12.71
C PRO A 330 -21.77 7.06 -13.43
N LEU A 331 -22.37 8.01 -12.74
CA LEU A 331 -23.45 8.85 -13.29
C LEU A 331 -22.97 9.76 -14.44
N GLY A 332 -21.75 10.28 -14.39
CA GLY A 332 -21.17 11.12 -15.44
C GLY A 332 -21.02 10.35 -16.75
N THR A 333 -20.57 9.09 -16.70
CA THR A 333 -20.43 8.22 -17.88
C THR A 333 -21.79 7.91 -18.50
N ALA A 334 -22.79 7.59 -17.67
CA ALA A 334 -24.15 7.31 -18.14
C ALA A 334 -24.82 8.54 -18.78
N LEU A 335 -24.63 9.72 -18.19
CA LEU A 335 -25.16 10.98 -18.75
C LEU A 335 -24.49 11.35 -20.08
N HIS A 336 -23.16 11.22 -20.19
CA HIS A 336 -22.46 11.47 -21.46
C HIS A 336 -22.81 10.47 -22.54
N SER A 337 -23.09 9.21 -22.20
CA SER A 337 -23.55 8.22 -23.18
C SER A 337 -24.99 8.50 -23.67
N MET A 338 -25.83 9.04 -22.81
CA MET A 338 -27.20 9.48 -23.18
C MET A 338 -27.17 10.74 -24.06
N GLU A 339 -26.27 11.68 -23.78
CA GLU A 339 -26.12 12.93 -24.53
C GLU A 339 -25.58 12.67 -25.95
N ARG A 340 -24.69 11.70 -26.16
CA ARG A 340 -24.24 11.28 -27.50
C ARG A 340 -25.26 10.51 -28.32
N LYS A 341 -26.28 9.91 -27.70
CA LYS A 341 -27.35 9.18 -28.37
C LYS A 341 -28.52 10.04 -28.78
N GLN A 342 -28.52 11.37 -28.50
CA GLN A 342 -29.49 12.23 -29.11
C GLN A 342 -29.30 12.19 -30.63
N PRO A 343 -30.30 11.74 -31.40
CA PRO A 343 -30.23 11.79 -32.86
C PRO A 343 -29.96 13.23 -33.28
N PRO A 344 -29.17 13.44 -34.34
CA PRO A 344 -28.93 14.79 -34.85
C PRO A 344 -30.27 15.49 -35.03
N PRO A 345 -30.40 16.76 -34.65
CA PRO A 345 -31.64 17.49 -34.78
C PRO A 345 -32.12 17.35 -36.22
N MET A 346 -33.32 16.80 -36.39
CA MET A 346 -33.91 16.67 -37.73
C MET A 346 -33.84 18.03 -38.41
N PRO A 347 -33.36 18.09 -39.66
CA PRO A 347 -33.34 19.33 -40.40
C PRO A 347 -34.75 19.87 -40.42
N ARG A 348 -34.97 21.09 -39.95
CA ARG A 348 -36.24 21.73 -40.00
C ARG A 348 -36.73 21.67 -41.45
N PRO A 349 -37.93 21.18 -41.75
CA PRO A 349 -38.46 21.21 -43.11
C PRO A 349 -38.42 22.67 -43.58
N SER A 350 -37.63 22.92 -44.61
CA SER A 350 -37.61 24.21 -45.29
C SER A 350 -39.06 24.47 -45.74
N GLY A 351 -39.72 25.36 -45.02
CA GLY A 351 -41.07 25.77 -45.36
C GLY A 351 -41.08 26.37 -46.77
N HIS A 352 -41.48 25.57 -47.75
CA HIS A 352 -41.96 26.10 -48.99
C HIS A 352 -43.26 26.83 -48.67
N VAL A 353 -43.16 28.15 -48.56
CA VAL A 353 -44.30 29.05 -48.59
C VAL A 353 -44.87 28.91 -49.98
N LEU A 354 -45.95 28.12 -50.10
CA LEU A 354 -46.83 28.17 -51.28
C LEU A 354 -47.41 29.55 -51.33
N ASN A 355 -46.92 30.36 -52.27
CA ASN A 355 -47.41 31.65 -52.60
C ASN A 355 -48.74 31.41 -53.42
N ILE A 356 -49.91 31.46 -52.75
CA ILE A 356 -51.21 31.42 -53.37
C ILE A 356 -51.62 32.89 -53.58
N ASN A 357 -51.20 33.45 -54.69
CA ASN A 357 -51.82 34.62 -55.29
C ASN A 357 -51.87 34.38 -56.80
N GLY A 358 -53.07 34.09 -57.29
CA GLY A 358 -53.49 34.02 -58.67
C GLY A 358 -54.98 33.84 -58.74
#